data_68bfe0b452ad9634a25d91e754717e2c
#
_entry.id   68bfe0b452ad9634a25d91e754717e2c
#
_cell.length_a   1.000
_cell.length_b   1.000
_cell.length_c   1.000
_cell.angle_alpha   90.00
_cell.angle_beta   90.00
_cell.angle_gamma   90.00
#
_symmetry.space_group_name_H-M   'P 1'
#
loop_
_entity.id
_entity.type
_entity.pdbx_description
1 polymer ?
#
loop_
_entity_poly.entity_id
_entity_poly.type
_entity_poly.pdbx_seq_one_letter_code
_entity_poly.pdbx_strand_id
1 'polypeptide(L)'
;HVFTFVTFVCSKEWFESLTEAEQTAVREGVDIATEYMSQACTAEDEAALEAMIAEGLQVTELTEEAKDGFRAAVADVRERNGNAINPEMYQQMMQAIEAAA
;
A
#
# COMPACT_ATOMS: atom_id res chain seq x y z
N HIS A 1 8.66 -1.45 7.33
CA HIS A 1 9.12 -0.07 7.14
C HIS A 1 9.27 0.34 5.67
N VAL A 2 9.00 -0.54 4.76
CA VAL A 2 8.80 -0.22 3.35
C VAL A 2 7.45 -0.78 2.94
N PHE A 3 6.57 0.07 2.43
CA PHE A 3 5.28 -0.34 1.88
C PHE A 3 5.29 -0.04 0.39
N THR A 4 5.15 -1.07 -0.43
CA THR A 4 5.21 -0.93 -1.89
C THR A 4 3.81 -1.13 -2.47
N PHE A 5 3.34 -0.11 -3.20
CA PHE A 5 2.11 -0.22 -3.98
C PHE A 5 2.46 -0.75 -5.37
N VAL A 6 1.70 -1.72 -5.82
CA VAL A 6 1.70 -2.17 -7.21
C VAL A 6 0.36 -1.79 -7.83
N THR A 7 0.41 -1.02 -8.91
CA THR A 7 -0.80 -0.55 -9.60
C THR A 7 -0.87 -1.11 -11.00
N PHE A 8 -2.07 -1.50 -11.41
CA PHE A 8 -2.35 -1.81 -12.81
C PHE A 8 -2.53 -0.50 -13.57
N VAL A 9 -1.80 -0.33 -14.66
CA VAL A 9 -1.88 0.84 -15.52
C VAL A 9 -2.08 0.43 -16.98
N CYS A 10 -2.85 1.21 -17.72
CA CYS A 10 -3.02 1.03 -19.16
C CYS A 10 -3.11 2.38 -19.85
N SER A 11 -2.98 2.39 -21.17
CA SER A 11 -3.23 3.60 -21.95
C SER A 11 -4.70 4.00 -21.86
N LYS A 12 -4.97 5.27 -21.56
CA LYS A 12 -6.32 5.82 -21.55
C LYS A 12 -6.99 5.67 -22.92
N GLU A 13 -6.29 5.99 -24.01
CA GLU A 13 -6.79 5.88 -25.36
C GLU A 13 -7.18 4.43 -25.71
N TRP A 14 -6.33 3.47 -25.32
CA TRP A 14 -6.65 2.06 -25.50
C TRP A 14 -7.90 1.67 -24.73
N PHE A 15 -8.00 2.03 -23.44
CA PHE A 15 -9.14 1.66 -22.62
C PHE A 15 -10.45 2.30 -23.12
N GLU A 16 -10.42 3.55 -23.55
CA GLU A 16 -11.57 4.27 -24.12
C GLU A 16 -11.97 3.74 -25.52
N SER A 17 -11.07 3.05 -26.23
CA SER A 17 -11.40 2.40 -27.51
C SER A 17 -12.17 1.10 -27.37
N LEU A 18 -12.22 0.52 -26.18
CA LEU A 18 -12.96 -0.71 -25.86
C LEU A 18 -14.46 -0.42 -25.76
N THR A 19 -15.27 -1.42 -26.09
CA THR A 19 -16.71 -1.40 -25.77
C THR A 19 -16.97 -1.41 -24.27
N GLU A 20 -18.15 -0.99 -23.82
CA GLU A 20 -18.52 -1.01 -22.40
C GLU A 20 -18.38 -2.40 -21.77
N ALA A 21 -18.74 -3.44 -22.51
CA ALA A 21 -18.61 -4.82 -22.04
C ALA A 21 -17.14 -5.23 -21.85
N GLU A 22 -16.26 -4.85 -22.77
CA GLU A 22 -14.83 -5.09 -22.66
C GLU A 22 -14.19 -4.28 -21.53
N GLN A 23 -14.58 -3.01 -21.38
CA GLN A 23 -14.12 -2.20 -20.23
C GLN A 23 -14.53 -2.80 -18.89
N THR A 24 -15.75 -3.33 -18.81
CA THR A 24 -16.24 -4.02 -17.61
C THR A 24 -15.43 -5.27 -17.33
N ALA A 25 -15.20 -6.11 -18.35
CA ALA A 25 -14.39 -7.32 -18.19
C ALA A 25 -12.94 -7.02 -17.76
N VAL A 26 -12.34 -5.94 -18.27
CA VAL A 26 -11.00 -5.50 -17.84
C VAL A 26 -11.01 -5.08 -16.36
N ARG A 27 -12.01 -4.31 -15.91
CA ARG A 27 -12.11 -3.90 -14.50
C ARG A 27 -12.30 -5.10 -13.57
N GLU A 28 -13.24 -5.99 -13.91
CA GLU A 28 -13.48 -7.21 -13.14
C GLU A 28 -12.21 -8.09 -13.07
N GLY A 29 -11.48 -8.21 -14.18
CA GLY A 29 -10.22 -8.94 -14.20
C GLY A 29 -9.15 -8.31 -13.29
N VAL A 30 -9.06 -6.98 -13.25
CA VAL A 30 -8.15 -6.26 -12.34
C VAL A 30 -8.57 -6.46 -10.88
N ASP A 31 -9.87 -6.40 -10.57
CA ASP A 31 -10.38 -6.61 -9.21
C ASP A 31 -10.05 -8.03 -8.71
N ILE A 32 -10.30 -9.05 -9.53
CA ILE A 32 -9.95 -10.45 -9.22
C ILE A 32 -8.43 -10.61 -9.02
N ALA A 33 -7.63 -10.03 -9.91
CA ALA A 33 -6.17 -10.10 -9.81
C ALA A 33 -5.66 -9.39 -8.55
N THR A 34 -6.24 -8.25 -8.18
CA THR A 34 -5.87 -7.49 -6.98
C THR A 34 -6.16 -8.29 -5.72
N GLU A 35 -7.33 -8.90 -5.64
CA GLU A 35 -7.71 -9.74 -4.50
C GLU A 35 -6.78 -10.96 -4.37
N TYR A 36 -6.56 -11.67 -5.48
CA TYR A 36 -5.65 -12.83 -5.50
C TYR A 36 -4.22 -12.44 -5.08
N MET A 37 -3.67 -11.36 -5.64
CA MET A 37 -2.32 -10.88 -5.31
C MET A 37 -2.21 -10.49 -3.83
N SER A 38 -3.22 -9.81 -3.29
CA SER A 38 -3.22 -9.43 -1.87
C SER A 38 -3.17 -10.66 -0.95
N GLN A 39 -3.98 -11.68 -1.24
CA GLN A 39 -4.00 -12.92 -0.47
C GLN A 39 -2.68 -13.71 -0.62
N ALA A 40 -2.17 -13.83 -1.84
CA ALA A 40 -0.93 -14.54 -2.11
C ALA A 40 0.28 -13.87 -1.44
N CYS A 41 0.41 -12.54 -1.54
CA CYS A 41 1.49 -11.80 -0.89
C CYS A 41 1.45 -11.95 0.63
N THR A 42 0.25 -11.87 1.25
CA THR A 42 0.13 -12.06 2.70
C THR A 42 0.59 -13.46 3.13
N ALA A 43 0.18 -14.49 2.40
CA ALA A 43 0.57 -15.87 2.71
C ALA A 43 2.09 -16.12 2.51
N GLU A 44 2.68 -15.52 1.45
CA GLU A 44 4.12 -15.60 1.21
C GLU A 44 4.93 -14.84 2.26
N ASP A 45 4.48 -13.67 2.69
CA ASP A 45 5.14 -12.88 3.73
C ASP A 45 5.16 -13.63 5.07
N GLU A 46 4.05 -14.27 5.47
CA GLU A 46 3.96 -15.09 6.67
C GLU A 46 4.92 -16.29 6.60
N ALA A 47 4.90 -17.03 5.49
CA ALA A 47 5.77 -18.18 5.30
C ALA A 47 7.26 -17.79 5.24
N ALA A 48 7.59 -16.66 4.62
CA ALA A 48 8.95 -16.14 4.56
C ALA A 48 9.45 -15.72 5.95
N LEU A 49 8.59 -15.07 6.75
CA LEU A 49 8.93 -14.70 8.11
C LEU A 49 9.23 -15.93 8.99
N GLU A 50 8.38 -16.96 8.93
CA GLU A 50 8.59 -18.22 9.64
C GLU A 50 9.91 -18.88 9.25
N ALA A 51 10.20 -18.95 7.95
CA ALA A 51 11.45 -19.50 7.44
C ALA A 51 12.68 -18.71 7.93
N MET A 52 12.63 -17.39 7.92
CA MET A 52 13.71 -16.53 8.43
C MET A 52 13.93 -16.72 9.93
N ILE A 53 12.87 -16.86 10.71
CA ILE A 53 12.96 -17.14 12.16
C ILE A 53 13.64 -18.52 12.39
N ALA A 54 13.29 -19.52 11.60
CA ALA A 54 13.91 -20.83 11.69
C ALA A 54 15.42 -20.80 11.38
N GLU A 55 15.88 -19.89 10.52
CA GLU A 55 17.28 -19.62 10.23
C GLU A 55 17.99 -18.72 11.27
N GLY A 56 17.29 -18.30 12.33
CA GLY A 56 17.87 -17.54 13.44
C GLY A 56 17.62 -16.04 13.41
N LEU A 57 16.74 -15.54 12.54
CA LEU A 57 16.32 -14.14 12.55
C LEU A 57 15.62 -13.81 13.88
N GLN A 58 16.04 -12.73 14.52
CA GLN A 58 15.36 -12.19 15.69
C GLN A 58 14.34 -11.14 15.27
N VAL A 59 13.08 -11.37 15.58
CA VAL A 59 11.99 -10.43 15.32
C VAL A 59 11.69 -9.63 16.57
N THR A 60 11.66 -8.32 16.44
CA THR A 60 11.27 -7.40 17.51
C THR A 60 9.95 -6.73 17.15
N GLU A 61 8.92 -7.00 17.90
CA GLU A 61 7.66 -6.27 17.79
C GLU A 61 7.78 -4.93 18.52
N LEU A 62 7.41 -3.86 17.82
CA LEU A 62 7.41 -2.52 18.39
C LEU A 62 6.13 -2.31 19.21
N THR A 63 6.28 -1.76 20.42
CA THR A 63 5.14 -1.26 21.20
C THR A 63 4.50 -0.05 20.51
N GLU A 64 3.22 0.23 20.81
CA GLU A 64 2.57 1.43 20.26
C GLU A 64 3.28 2.72 20.66
N GLU A 65 3.79 2.80 21.87
CA GLU A 65 4.61 3.94 22.33
C GLU A 65 5.88 4.13 21.47
N ALA A 66 6.55 3.05 21.11
CA ALA A 66 7.71 3.11 20.22
C ALA A 66 7.31 3.54 18.80
N LYS A 67 6.20 3.02 18.27
CA LYS A 67 5.64 3.44 16.97
C LYS A 67 5.28 4.93 16.96
N ASP A 68 4.67 5.42 18.03
CA ASP A 68 4.33 6.84 18.18
C ASP A 68 5.58 7.72 18.26
N GLY A 69 6.62 7.26 18.93
CA GLY A 69 7.93 7.91 18.93
C GLY A 69 8.51 8.05 17.52
N PHE A 70 8.44 7.00 16.70
CA PHE A 70 8.86 7.07 15.29
C PHE A 70 7.97 8.00 14.47
N ARG A 71 6.65 7.95 14.63
CA ARG A 71 5.70 8.85 13.94
C ARG A 71 6.01 10.32 14.24
N ALA A 72 6.26 10.62 15.51
CA ALA A 72 6.61 11.98 15.95
C ALA A 72 7.96 12.43 15.38
N ALA A 73 8.97 11.56 15.38
CA ALA A 73 10.30 11.89 14.88
C ALA A 73 10.34 12.23 13.37
N VAL A 74 9.40 11.70 12.57
CA VAL A 74 9.34 11.94 11.12
C VAL A 74 8.24 12.91 10.69
N ALA A 75 7.50 13.49 11.64
CA ALA A 75 6.35 14.34 11.35
C ALA A 75 6.69 15.51 10.43
N ASP A 76 7.75 16.27 10.75
CA ASP A 76 8.21 17.42 9.97
C ASP A 76 8.63 17.03 8.55
N VAL A 77 9.30 15.88 8.41
CA VAL A 77 9.73 15.37 7.09
C VAL A 77 8.54 15.01 6.23
N ARG A 78 7.56 14.33 6.84
CA ARG A 78 6.31 13.93 6.16
C ARG A 78 5.51 15.15 5.71
N GLU A 79 5.31 16.13 6.58
CA GLU A 79 4.56 17.35 6.28
C GLU A 79 5.24 18.17 5.18
N ARG A 80 6.54 18.40 5.30
CA ARG A 80 7.31 19.17 4.32
C ARG A 80 7.26 18.51 2.94
N ASN A 81 7.48 17.20 2.85
CA ASN A 81 7.50 16.50 1.58
C ASN A 81 6.09 16.37 0.98
N GLY A 82 5.08 16.09 1.79
CA GLY A 82 3.69 16.01 1.34
C GLY A 82 3.22 17.32 0.74
N ASN A 83 3.48 18.43 1.43
CA ASN A 83 3.12 19.77 0.95
C ASN A 83 3.95 20.20 -0.28
N ALA A 84 5.21 19.76 -0.41
CA ALA A 84 6.02 20.07 -1.56
C ALA A 84 5.62 19.33 -2.84
N ILE A 85 5.10 18.10 -2.71
CA ILE A 85 4.71 17.26 -3.84
C ILE A 85 3.27 17.59 -4.28
N ASN A 86 2.31 17.45 -3.38
CA ASN A 86 0.90 17.74 -3.62
C ASN A 86 0.15 17.96 -2.29
N PRO A 87 -0.09 19.20 -1.86
CA PRO A 87 -0.72 19.50 -0.58
C PRO A 87 -2.13 18.92 -0.43
N GLU A 88 -2.92 18.95 -1.50
CA GLU A 88 -4.30 18.44 -1.49
C GLU A 88 -4.33 16.92 -1.29
N MET A 89 -3.53 16.19 -2.07
CA MET A 89 -3.42 14.74 -1.93
C MET A 89 -2.86 14.35 -0.55
N TYR A 90 -1.89 15.11 -0.03
CA TYR A 90 -1.36 14.89 1.30
C TYR A 90 -2.43 15.03 2.38
N GLN A 91 -3.27 16.06 2.31
CA GLN A 91 -4.37 16.24 3.26
C GLN A 91 -5.41 15.12 3.17
N GLN A 92 -5.78 14.72 1.95
CA GLN A 92 -6.71 13.59 1.75
C GLN A 92 -6.16 12.28 2.34
N MET A 93 -4.88 12.01 2.11
CA MET A 93 -4.21 10.84 2.69
C MET A 93 -4.20 10.89 4.22
N MET A 94 -3.89 12.03 4.82
CA MET A 94 -3.87 12.16 6.27
C MET A 94 -5.26 11.98 6.89
N GLN A 95 -6.31 12.52 6.26
CA GLN A 95 -7.69 12.30 6.68
C GLN A 95 -8.11 10.83 6.59
N ALA A 96 -7.69 10.13 5.51
CA ALA A 96 -7.98 8.71 5.36
C ALA A 96 -7.27 7.85 6.43
N ILE A 97 -6.03 8.18 6.78
CA ILE A 97 -5.29 7.51 7.87
C ILE A 97 -5.98 7.73 9.21
N GLU A 98 -6.39 8.96 9.51
CA GLU A 98 -7.08 9.30 10.75
C GLU A 98 -8.45 8.62 10.88
N ALA A 99 -9.15 8.46 9.76
CA ALA A 99 -10.44 7.76 9.73
C ALA A 99 -10.32 6.22 9.86
N ALA A 100 -9.15 5.66 9.59
CA ALA A 100 -8.88 4.23 9.67
C ALA A 100 -8.23 3.80 11.02
N ALA A 101 -7.86 4.74 11.87
CA ALA A 101 -7.23 4.51 13.17
C ALA A 101 -8.25 4.30 14.28
#